data_77a43a5f22e3b28087f0fd491e15a9da
#
_entry.id   77a43a5f22e3b28087f0fd491e15a9da
#
_cell.length_a   1.000
_cell.length_b   1.000
_cell.length_c   1.000
_cell.angle_alpha   90.00
_cell.angle_beta   90.00
_cell.angle_gamma   90.00
#
_symmetry.space_group_name_H-M   'P 1'
#
loop_
_entity.id
_entity.type
_entity.pdbx_description
1 polymer ?
#
loop_
_entity_poly.entity_id
_entity_poly.type
_entity_poly.pdbx_seq_one_letter_code
_entity_poly.pdbx_strand_id
1 'polypeptide(L)'
;MAKLKQVALIADTFPPLRTSGAVQLRDLALEFLEQGYELTVLLPSSELNQVWRMEDFKGVNILRLRAPRAKGAGYLKRTLAEFMMPFSMKYALKKSPLKNAVWDAVIWYAPSIFHTPLVKYLKNKSGCKGYLIIRDIFPNWAVDLGLMNKGLAYAFFSLVANYQYQIADIIGVQSSGNLKYFESWEKKIGKNLEVLENWLGKPSELPCSINLSQS
;
A
#
# COMPACT_ATOMS: atom_id res chain seq x y z
N MET A 1 4.19 -19.33 24.78
CA MET A 1 3.36 -18.35 24.07
C MET A 1 3.58 -18.52 22.57
N ALA A 2 2.54 -18.68 21.78
CA ALA A 2 2.65 -18.73 20.34
C ALA A 2 3.19 -17.35 19.85
N LYS A 3 4.20 -17.37 18.97
CA LYS A 3 4.74 -16.14 18.36
C LYS A 3 3.64 -15.48 17.53
N LEU A 4 3.33 -14.22 17.79
CA LEU A 4 2.41 -13.44 16.96
C LEU A 4 2.94 -13.37 15.53
N LYS A 5 2.04 -13.55 14.57
CA LYS A 5 2.39 -13.41 13.15
C LYS A 5 2.65 -11.94 12.83
N GLN A 6 3.78 -11.67 12.19
CA GLN A 6 4.22 -10.33 11.83
C GLN A 6 3.84 -9.99 10.39
N VAL A 7 3.12 -8.90 10.19
CA VAL A 7 2.67 -8.44 8.88
C VAL A 7 3.25 -7.06 8.57
N ALA A 8 3.86 -6.92 7.40
CA ALA A 8 4.28 -5.61 6.89
C ALA A 8 3.21 -5.05 5.94
N LEU A 9 2.72 -3.84 6.21
CA LEU A 9 1.83 -3.08 5.33
C LEU A 9 2.58 -1.90 4.71
N ILE A 10 2.79 -1.91 3.40
CA ILE A 10 3.46 -0.82 2.67
C ILE A 10 2.40 0.07 2.03
N ALA A 11 2.43 1.35 2.32
CA ALA A 11 1.53 2.34 1.76
C ALA A 11 2.19 3.71 1.67
N ASP A 12 1.58 4.63 0.95
CA ASP A 12 1.95 6.05 0.87
C ASP A 12 0.98 6.97 1.62
N THR A 13 -0.05 6.38 2.23
CA THR A 13 -1.08 7.08 3.00
C THR A 13 -1.42 6.31 4.28
N PHE A 14 -1.57 7.04 5.38
CA PHE A 14 -2.01 6.51 6.69
C PHE A 14 -2.36 7.71 7.59
N PRO A 15 -3.07 7.56 8.72
CA PRO A 15 -3.24 8.64 9.69
C PRO A 15 -1.92 9.35 10.07
N PRO A 16 -1.95 10.67 10.34
CA PRO A 16 -3.14 11.53 10.56
C PRO A 16 -3.83 12.04 9.28
N LEU A 17 -3.43 11.56 8.09
CA LEU A 17 -4.13 11.91 6.85
C LEU A 17 -5.58 11.42 6.90
N ARG A 18 -6.51 12.26 6.36
CA ARG A 18 -7.96 11.99 6.36
C ARG A 18 -8.47 11.58 4.97
N THR A 19 -7.59 11.02 4.13
CA THR A 19 -8.01 10.49 2.83
C THR A 19 -8.76 9.17 3.02
N SER A 20 -9.60 8.80 2.07
CA SER A 20 -10.33 7.52 2.09
C SER A 20 -9.39 6.33 2.25
N GLY A 21 -8.26 6.32 1.54
CA GLY A 21 -7.23 5.30 1.67
C GLY A 21 -6.61 5.24 3.07
N ALA A 22 -6.32 6.41 3.69
CA ALA A 22 -5.77 6.43 5.04
C ALA A 22 -6.75 5.87 6.08
N VAL A 23 -8.06 6.18 5.94
CA VAL A 23 -9.10 5.63 6.81
C VAL A 23 -9.22 4.13 6.65
N GLN A 24 -9.27 3.63 5.42
CA GLN A 24 -9.36 2.19 5.15
C GLN A 24 -8.14 1.43 5.67
N LEU A 25 -6.93 1.93 5.44
CA LEU A 25 -5.72 1.28 5.92
C LEU A 25 -5.60 1.33 7.45
N ARG A 26 -6.12 2.39 8.10
CA ARG A 26 -6.27 2.44 9.55
C ARG A 26 -7.17 1.31 10.05
N ASP A 27 -8.36 1.19 9.45
CA ASP A 27 -9.34 0.20 9.89
C ASP A 27 -8.82 -1.23 9.66
N LEU A 28 -8.15 -1.46 8.52
CA LEU A 28 -7.47 -2.72 8.24
C LEU A 28 -6.38 -3.02 9.30
N ALA A 29 -5.58 -2.02 9.65
CA ALA A 29 -4.48 -2.21 10.60
C ALA A 29 -5.00 -2.52 12.01
N LEU A 30 -6.07 -1.85 12.43
CA LEU A 30 -6.70 -2.12 13.73
C LEU A 30 -7.35 -3.50 13.76
N GLU A 31 -8.00 -3.94 12.69
CA GLU A 31 -8.56 -5.29 12.58
C GLU A 31 -7.47 -6.36 12.68
N PHE A 32 -6.30 -6.17 12.06
CA PHE A 32 -5.18 -7.09 12.22
C PHE A 32 -4.74 -7.22 13.68
N LEU A 33 -4.71 -6.11 14.44
CA LEU A 33 -4.40 -6.16 15.88
C LEU A 33 -5.48 -6.90 16.67
N GLU A 34 -6.77 -6.64 16.40
CA GLU A 34 -7.88 -7.35 17.07
C GLU A 34 -7.84 -8.85 16.82
N GLN A 35 -7.38 -9.27 15.62
CA GLN A 35 -7.18 -10.67 15.26
C GLN A 35 -5.87 -11.27 15.81
N GLY A 36 -5.11 -10.53 16.61
CA GLY A 36 -3.88 -10.99 17.24
C GLY A 36 -2.66 -11.06 16.33
N TYR A 37 -2.60 -10.24 15.29
CA TYR A 37 -1.41 -10.06 14.45
C TYR A 37 -0.59 -8.85 14.93
N GLU A 38 0.71 -8.91 14.74
CA GLU A 38 1.59 -7.75 14.89
C GLU A 38 1.77 -7.08 13.53
N LEU A 39 1.09 -5.96 13.31
CA LEU A 39 1.18 -5.25 12.05
C LEU A 39 2.07 -4.02 12.16
N THR A 40 2.97 -3.87 11.20
CA THR A 40 3.81 -2.67 11.05
C THR A 40 3.53 -2.00 9.70
N VAL A 41 3.18 -0.72 9.73
CA VAL A 41 2.98 0.10 8.54
C VAL A 41 4.29 0.76 8.14
N LEU A 42 4.75 0.54 6.91
CA LEU A 42 5.94 1.15 6.31
C LEU A 42 5.51 2.29 5.40
N LEU A 43 5.83 3.53 5.77
CA LEU A 43 5.42 4.74 5.06
C LEU A 43 6.62 5.53 4.53
N PRO A 44 6.59 6.03 3.29
CA PRO A 44 7.54 7.02 2.83
C PRO A 44 7.32 8.36 3.55
N SER A 45 8.39 9.06 3.85
CA SER A 45 8.33 10.41 4.39
C SER A 45 9.44 11.28 3.82
N SER A 46 9.05 12.38 3.17
CA SER A 46 9.99 13.38 2.64
C SER A 46 10.36 14.48 3.64
N GLU A 47 9.69 14.50 4.79
CA GLU A 47 9.84 15.55 5.80
C GLU A 47 10.75 15.14 6.95
N LEU A 48 11.24 13.89 6.95
CA LEU A 48 12.14 13.42 7.99
C LEU A 48 13.53 14.01 7.85
N ASN A 49 14.01 14.65 8.93
CA ASN A 49 15.41 15.03 9.04
C ASN A 49 16.33 13.83 9.30
N GLN A 50 15.80 12.75 9.87
CA GLN A 50 16.49 11.49 10.13
C GLN A 50 16.12 10.42 9.09
N VAL A 51 16.89 9.34 9.04
CA VAL A 51 16.72 8.29 8.02
C VAL A 51 15.42 7.51 8.21
N TRP A 52 14.99 7.33 9.45
CA TRP A 52 13.75 6.63 9.82
C TRP A 52 13.18 7.19 11.13
N ARG A 53 11.90 6.94 11.41
CA ARG A 53 11.24 7.21 12.68
C ARG A 53 10.19 6.13 12.97
N MET A 54 10.20 5.62 14.20
CA MET A 54 9.13 4.77 14.72
C MET A 54 8.09 5.63 15.41
N GLU A 55 6.84 5.30 15.19
CA GLU A 55 5.66 5.91 15.81
C GLU A 55 4.69 4.79 16.21
N ASP A 56 3.84 5.05 17.17
CA ASP A 56 2.70 4.20 17.52
C ASP A 56 1.39 4.91 17.16
N PHE A 57 0.47 4.14 16.62
CA PHE A 57 -0.89 4.58 16.39
C PHE A 57 -1.87 3.55 16.94
N LYS A 58 -2.35 3.75 18.17
CA LYS A 58 -3.32 2.85 18.82
C LYS A 58 -2.85 1.38 18.86
N GLY A 59 -1.56 1.16 19.12
CA GLY A 59 -0.94 -0.16 19.13
C GLY A 59 -0.41 -0.65 17.77
N VAL A 60 -0.70 0.07 16.68
CA VAL A 60 -0.11 -0.22 15.36
C VAL A 60 1.27 0.40 15.27
N ASN A 61 2.29 -0.40 14.99
CA ASN A 61 3.64 0.09 14.73
C ASN A 61 3.69 0.83 13.38
N ILE A 62 4.20 2.05 13.36
CA ILE A 62 4.44 2.82 12.14
C ILE A 62 5.93 3.09 11.99
N LEU A 63 6.52 2.64 10.89
CA LEU A 63 7.88 2.98 10.53
C LEU A 63 7.87 3.94 9.34
N ARG A 64 8.16 5.23 9.62
CA ARG A 64 8.39 6.21 8.57
C ARG A 64 9.81 6.10 8.06
N LEU A 65 9.96 5.99 6.75
CA LEU A 65 11.22 5.80 6.05
C LEU A 65 11.48 7.01 5.16
N ARG A 66 12.66 7.61 5.28
CA ARG A 66 13.02 8.76 4.46
C ARG A 66 12.94 8.43 2.98
N ALA A 67 12.24 9.27 2.22
CA ALA A 67 12.03 9.12 0.80
C ALA A 67 12.09 10.48 0.08
N PRO A 68 12.36 10.53 -1.23
CA PRO A 68 12.33 11.77 -2.00
C PRO A 68 10.95 12.43 -1.96
N ARG A 69 10.92 13.77 -2.05
CA ARG A 69 9.67 14.53 -2.11
C ARG A 69 9.08 14.43 -3.52
N ALA A 70 7.92 13.80 -3.64
CA ALA A 70 7.18 13.67 -4.91
C ALA A 70 6.12 14.78 -5.10
N LYS A 71 5.54 15.29 -3.99
CA LYS A 71 4.48 16.32 -4.05
C LYS A 71 5.04 17.70 -4.37
N GLY A 72 4.34 18.46 -5.22
CA GLY A 72 4.71 19.84 -5.58
C GLY A 72 5.79 19.96 -6.65
N ALA A 73 6.26 18.86 -7.23
CA ALA A 73 7.19 18.85 -8.35
C ALA A 73 6.44 18.65 -9.69
N GLY A 74 7.01 19.15 -10.80
CA GLY A 74 6.47 18.85 -12.14
C GLY A 74 6.49 17.33 -12.44
N TYR A 75 5.69 16.88 -13.40
CA TYR A 75 5.45 15.47 -13.70
C TYR A 75 6.72 14.60 -13.75
N LEU A 76 7.77 15.04 -14.46
CA LEU A 76 9.02 14.28 -14.57
C LEU A 76 9.75 14.12 -13.24
N LYS A 77 9.86 15.21 -12.47
CA LYS A 77 10.51 15.18 -11.14
C LYS A 77 9.72 14.33 -10.17
N ARG A 78 8.38 14.39 -10.24
CA ARG A 78 7.50 13.55 -9.44
C ARG A 78 7.70 12.07 -9.78
N THR A 79 7.66 11.71 -11.06
CA THR A 79 7.86 10.31 -11.51
C THR A 79 9.23 9.78 -11.07
N LEU A 80 10.30 10.59 -11.21
CA LEU A 80 11.62 10.21 -10.76
C LEU A 80 11.67 10.01 -9.23
N ALA A 81 11.06 10.89 -8.45
CA ALA A 81 10.99 10.77 -7.00
C ALA A 81 10.23 9.51 -6.58
N GLU A 82 9.07 9.23 -7.22
CA GLU A 82 8.28 8.02 -6.98
C GLU A 82 9.07 6.74 -7.37
N PHE A 83 9.80 6.78 -8.49
CA PHE A 83 10.66 5.67 -8.90
C PHE A 83 11.80 5.41 -7.90
N MET A 84 12.42 6.47 -7.37
CA MET A 84 13.51 6.35 -6.39
C MET A 84 13.03 6.02 -4.97
N MET A 85 11.75 6.24 -4.68
CA MET A 85 11.14 6.07 -3.35
C MET A 85 11.40 4.67 -2.74
N PRO A 86 11.12 3.55 -3.41
CA PRO A 86 11.31 2.23 -2.81
C PRO A 86 12.77 1.90 -2.49
N PHE A 87 13.71 2.43 -3.27
CA PHE A 87 15.14 2.24 -3.02
C PHE A 87 15.59 3.03 -1.79
N SER A 88 15.11 4.27 -1.64
CA SER A 88 15.34 5.10 -0.45
C SER A 88 14.72 4.47 0.80
N MET A 89 13.47 3.99 0.70
CA MET A 89 12.80 3.27 1.78
C MET A 89 13.56 1.99 2.18
N LYS A 90 14.03 1.22 1.21
CA LYS A 90 14.87 0.02 1.47
C LYS A 90 16.16 0.38 2.19
N TYR A 91 16.85 1.45 1.77
CA TYR A 91 18.03 1.93 2.46
C TYR A 91 17.71 2.33 3.91
N ALA A 92 16.66 3.12 4.11
CA ALA A 92 16.23 3.57 5.43
C ALA A 92 15.81 2.40 6.34
N LEU A 93 15.11 1.40 5.80
CA LEU A 93 14.74 0.19 6.53
C LEU A 93 15.98 -0.58 7.01
N LYS A 94 17.02 -0.71 6.20
CA LYS A 94 18.28 -1.35 6.58
C LYS A 94 19.04 -0.62 7.71
N LYS A 95 18.71 0.64 7.96
CA LYS A 95 19.26 1.46 9.06
C LYS A 95 18.33 1.53 10.27
N SER A 96 17.12 0.99 10.17
CA SER A 96 16.10 1.01 11.23
C SER A 96 16.26 -0.18 12.19
N PRO A 97 15.56 -0.15 13.35
CA PRO A 97 15.49 -1.30 14.26
C PRO A 97 14.92 -2.56 13.59
N LEU A 98 14.09 -2.40 12.54
CA LEU A 98 13.46 -3.50 11.80
C LEU A 98 14.35 -4.06 10.66
N LYS A 99 15.63 -3.68 10.60
CA LYS A 99 16.58 -4.17 9.59
C LYS A 99 16.64 -5.68 9.48
N ASN A 100 16.43 -6.39 10.59
CA ASN A 100 16.46 -7.86 10.67
C ASN A 100 15.07 -8.49 10.80
N ALA A 101 14.00 -7.72 10.74
CA ALA A 101 12.65 -8.24 10.84
C ALA A 101 12.38 -9.28 9.73
N VAL A 102 11.66 -10.33 10.10
CA VAL A 102 11.16 -11.38 9.22
C VAL A 102 9.64 -11.34 9.30
N TRP A 103 9.00 -11.28 8.14
CA TRP A 103 7.56 -11.09 8.02
C TRP A 103 6.88 -12.39 7.61
N ASP A 104 5.72 -12.66 8.16
CA ASP A 104 4.88 -13.80 7.76
C ASP A 104 4.04 -13.46 6.51
N ALA A 105 3.78 -12.17 6.29
CA ALA A 105 3.15 -11.66 5.08
C ALA A 105 3.57 -10.22 4.78
N VAL A 106 3.54 -9.84 3.50
CA VAL A 106 3.71 -8.47 3.03
C VAL A 106 2.48 -8.04 2.27
N ILE A 107 1.81 -6.99 2.75
CA ILE A 107 0.68 -6.36 2.08
C ILE A 107 1.16 -5.03 1.53
N TRP A 108 0.73 -4.66 0.33
CA TRP A 108 0.97 -3.30 -0.15
C TRP A 108 -0.24 -2.75 -0.88
N TYR A 109 -0.36 -1.45 -0.78
CA TYR A 109 -1.52 -0.71 -1.23
C TYR A 109 -1.17 0.14 -2.46
N ALA A 110 -1.84 -0.13 -3.57
CA ALA A 110 -1.81 0.74 -4.75
C ALA A 110 -2.95 1.77 -4.64
N PRO A 111 -2.64 3.09 -4.72
CA PRO A 111 -2.37 3.66 -6.03
C PRO A 111 -0.89 3.74 -6.46
N SER A 112 0.07 3.70 -5.57
CA SER A 112 1.46 3.73 -6.03
C SER A 112 1.88 2.39 -6.66
N ILE A 113 2.32 2.42 -7.92
CA ILE A 113 2.85 1.24 -8.64
C ILE A 113 4.34 0.98 -8.35
N PHE A 114 5.00 1.87 -7.60
CA PHE A 114 6.47 1.85 -7.45
C PHE A 114 6.97 1.05 -6.26
N HIS A 115 6.13 0.56 -5.36
CA HIS A 115 6.58 -0.16 -4.14
C HIS A 115 7.27 -1.50 -4.40
N THR A 116 7.17 -2.03 -5.61
CA THR A 116 7.61 -3.39 -5.97
C THR A 116 9.06 -3.74 -5.57
N PRO A 117 10.07 -2.87 -5.74
CA PRO A 117 11.45 -3.21 -5.33
C PRO A 117 11.59 -3.43 -3.82
N LEU A 118 10.84 -2.67 -3.00
CA LEU A 118 10.80 -2.86 -1.54
C LEU A 118 10.05 -4.14 -1.18
N VAL A 119 8.86 -4.36 -1.77
CA VAL A 119 8.05 -5.57 -1.58
C VAL A 119 8.88 -6.83 -1.89
N LYS A 120 9.52 -6.87 -3.06
CA LYS A 120 10.37 -7.99 -3.48
C LYS A 120 11.50 -8.25 -2.47
N TYR A 121 12.13 -7.18 -1.98
CA TYR A 121 13.17 -7.29 -0.96
C TYR A 121 12.64 -7.94 0.33
N LEU A 122 11.48 -7.49 0.83
CA LEU A 122 10.88 -8.03 2.05
C LEU A 122 10.43 -9.48 1.87
N LYS A 123 9.74 -9.79 0.78
CA LYS A 123 9.31 -11.15 0.44
C LYS A 123 10.50 -12.12 0.36
N ASN A 124 11.55 -11.76 -0.39
CA ASN A 124 12.72 -12.62 -0.56
C ASN A 124 13.47 -12.83 0.77
N LYS A 125 13.58 -11.79 1.59
CA LYS A 125 14.22 -11.86 2.89
C LYS A 125 13.45 -12.74 3.88
N SER A 126 12.12 -12.71 3.82
CA SER A 126 11.24 -13.39 4.78
C SER A 126 10.75 -14.75 4.29
N GLY A 127 10.85 -15.05 2.99
CA GLY A 127 10.27 -16.26 2.40
C GLY A 127 8.73 -16.27 2.44
N CYS A 128 8.08 -15.09 2.53
CA CYS A 128 6.65 -14.98 2.75
C CYS A 128 5.86 -14.65 1.49
N LYS A 129 4.54 -14.82 1.56
CA LYS A 129 3.60 -14.41 0.50
C LYS A 129 3.33 -12.91 0.54
N GLY A 130 2.91 -12.37 -0.61
CA GLY A 130 2.58 -10.98 -0.78
C GLY A 130 1.17 -10.76 -1.31
N TYR A 131 0.43 -9.85 -0.69
CA TYR A 131 -0.93 -9.47 -1.06
C TYR A 131 -0.94 -8.03 -1.60
N LEU A 132 -1.39 -7.85 -2.84
CA LEU A 132 -1.55 -6.54 -3.46
C LEU A 132 -3.01 -6.09 -3.37
N ILE A 133 -3.24 -4.97 -2.70
CA ILE A 133 -4.55 -4.29 -2.69
C ILE A 133 -4.57 -3.26 -3.81
N ILE A 134 -5.38 -3.50 -4.86
CA ILE A 134 -5.54 -2.58 -5.99
C ILE A 134 -6.81 -1.76 -5.82
N ARG A 135 -6.61 -0.43 -5.78
CA ARG A 135 -7.71 0.54 -5.77
C ARG A 135 -7.93 1.13 -7.16
N ASP A 136 -6.84 1.45 -7.84
CA ASP A 136 -6.83 2.09 -9.14
C ASP A 136 -5.99 1.27 -10.12
N ILE A 137 -6.55 0.94 -11.28
CA ILE A 137 -5.86 0.17 -12.31
C ILE A 137 -5.10 1.16 -13.21
N PHE A 138 -4.02 1.74 -12.66
CA PHE A 138 -3.15 2.64 -13.40
C PHE A 138 -2.14 1.84 -14.24
N PRO A 139 -1.83 2.24 -15.49
CA PRO A 139 -2.23 3.49 -16.14
C PRO A 139 -3.53 3.43 -16.96
N ASN A 140 -4.27 2.32 -16.92
CA ASN A 140 -5.44 2.10 -17.78
C ASN A 140 -6.53 3.16 -17.55
N TRP A 141 -6.90 3.43 -16.27
CA TRP A 141 -7.91 4.44 -15.98
C TRP A 141 -7.54 5.84 -16.51
N ALA A 142 -6.23 6.17 -16.52
CA ALA A 142 -5.79 7.47 -17.05
C ALA A 142 -5.96 7.57 -18.57
N VAL A 143 -5.87 6.45 -19.29
CA VAL A 143 -6.19 6.38 -20.71
C VAL A 143 -7.69 6.46 -20.94
N ASP A 144 -8.47 5.72 -20.16
CA ASP A 144 -9.94 5.68 -20.26
C ASP A 144 -10.57 7.07 -20.00
N LEU A 145 -9.96 7.86 -19.12
CA LEU A 145 -10.36 9.26 -18.85
C LEU A 145 -9.73 10.29 -19.81
N GLY A 146 -8.97 9.87 -20.83
CA GLY A 146 -8.33 10.78 -21.76
C GLY A 146 -7.18 11.63 -21.17
N LEU A 147 -6.70 11.30 -19.98
CA LEU A 147 -5.60 12.01 -19.30
C LEU A 147 -4.22 11.55 -19.77
N MET A 148 -4.14 10.43 -20.46
CA MET A 148 -2.90 9.84 -20.98
C MET A 148 -3.15 9.16 -22.33
N ASN A 149 -2.27 9.39 -23.30
CA ASN A 149 -2.27 8.63 -24.55
C ASN A 149 -1.44 7.34 -24.43
N LYS A 150 -1.79 6.32 -25.22
CA LYS A 150 -1.03 5.07 -25.33
C LYS A 150 0.30 5.31 -26.09
N GLY A 151 1.25 5.97 -25.42
CA GLY A 151 2.58 6.29 -25.93
C GLY A 151 3.68 5.74 -24.99
N LEU A 152 4.89 6.31 -25.08
CA LEU A 152 6.05 5.88 -24.30
C LEU A 152 5.80 5.94 -22.76
N ALA A 153 5.12 6.99 -22.29
CA ALA A 153 4.78 7.11 -20.86
C ALA A 153 3.84 5.98 -20.41
N TYR A 154 2.80 5.68 -21.19
CA TYR A 154 1.91 4.56 -20.91
C TYR A 154 2.66 3.22 -20.89
N ALA A 155 3.54 2.98 -21.88
CA ALA A 155 4.36 1.76 -21.93
C ALA A 155 5.25 1.62 -20.70
N PHE A 156 5.90 2.69 -20.26
CA PHE A 156 6.72 2.72 -19.06
C PHE A 156 5.89 2.39 -17.81
N PHE A 157 4.78 3.10 -17.59
CA PHE A 157 3.94 2.85 -16.40
C PHE A 157 3.29 1.47 -16.42
N SER A 158 2.90 0.98 -17.60
CA SER A 158 2.38 -0.37 -17.75
C SER A 158 3.42 -1.42 -17.38
N LEU A 159 4.68 -1.23 -17.78
CA LEU A 159 5.77 -2.13 -17.41
C LEU A 159 5.99 -2.16 -15.89
N VAL A 160 5.97 -0.99 -15.23
CA VAL A 160 6.09 -0.89 -13.77
C VAL A 160 4.91 -1.54 -13.06
N ALA A 161 3.67 -1.27 -13.52
CA ALA A 161 2.47 -1.90 -12.98
C ALA A 161 2.48 -3.42 -13.16
N ASN A 162 2.85 -3.90 -14.34
CA ASN A 162 2.99 -5.32 -14.62
C ASN A 162 4.01 -5.99 -13.70
N TYR A 163 5.11 -5.32 -13.40
CA TYR A 163 6.11 -5.83 -12.46
C TYR A 163 5.53 -6.02 -11.06
N GLN A 164 4.70 -5.13 -10.56
CA GLN A 164 4.04 -5.32 -9.26
C GLN A 164 3.04 -6.50 -9.28
N TYR A 165 2.29 -6.68 -10.38
CA TYR A 165 1.37 -7.81 -10.53
C TYR A 165 2.12 -9.15 -10.55
N GLN A 166 3.28 -9.21 -11.21
CA GLN A 166 4.12 -10.41 -11.23
C GLN A 166 4.59 -10.84 -9.84
N ILE A 167 4.88 -9.89 -8.94
CA ILE A 167 5.41 -10.17 -7.61
C ILE A 167 4.32 -10.54 -6.61
N ALA A 168 3.08 -10.10 -6.83
CA ALA A 168 1.95 -10.47 -5.99
C ALA A 168 1.68 -11.97 -6.05
N ASP A 169 1.38 -12.59 -4.91
CA ASP A 169 0.84 -13.96 -4.87
C ASP A 169 -0.68 -13.91 -4.92
N ILE A 170 -1.27 -12.90 -4.32
CA ILE A 170 -2.71 -12.62 -4.34
C ILE A 170 -2.91 -11.16 -4.74
N ILE A 171 -3.91 -10.93 -5.60
CA ILE A 171 -4.31 -9.59 -6.04
C ILE A 171 -5.77 -9.38 -5.66
N GLY A 172 -6.02 -8.45 -4.73
CA GLY A 172 -7.36 -8.03 -4.34
C GLY A 172 -7.78 -6.79 -5.13
N VAL A 173 -8.88 -6.89 -5.88
CA VAL A 173 -9.47 -5.80 -6.67
C VAL A 173 -10.78 -5.32 -6.05
N GLN A 174 -11.13 -4.05 -6.24
CA GLN A 174 -12.26 -3.41 -5.57
C GLN A 174 -13.65 -3.95 -5.96
N SER A 175 -13.79 -4.50 -7.13
CA SER A 175 -15.09 -5.00 -7.64
C SER A 175 -14.90 -6.11 -8.64
N SER A 176 -15.96 -6.89 -8.85
CA SER A 176 -15.99 -7.94 -9.88
C SER A 176 -15.73 -7.38 -11.29
N GLY A 177 -16.17 -6.15 -11.58
CA GLY A 177 -15.89 -5.49 -12.86
C GLY A 177 -14.40 -5.25 -13.12
N ASN A 178 -13.58 -5.22 -12.09
CA ASN A 178 -12.13 -5.04 -12.20
C ASN A 178 -11.38 -6.35 -12.51
N LEU A 179 -11.97 -7.50 -12.28
CA LEU A 179 -11.34 -8.81 -12.53
C LEU A 179 -10.91 -8.97 -13.99
N LYS A 180 -11.72 -8.48 -14.93
CA LYS A 180 -11.45 -8.57 -16.39
C LYS A 180 -10.06 -8.02 -16.79
N TYR A 181 -9.53 -7.04 -16.06
CA TYR A 181 -8.20 -6.48 -16.34
C TYR A 181 -7.07 -7.45 -15.97
N PHE A 182 -7.37 -8.47 -15.16
CA PHE A 182 -6.39 -9.41 -14.61
C PHE A 182 -6.60 -10.87 -15.07
N GLU A 183 -7.62 -11.18 -15.86
CA GLU A 183 -7.88 -12.54 -16.35
C GLU A 183 -6.68 -13.17 -17.08
N SER A 184 -5.92 -12.36 -17.82
CA SER A 184 -4.69 -12.84 -18.48
C SER A 184 -3.59 -13.21 -17.49
N TRP A 185 -3.58 -12.61 -16.31
CA TRP A 185 -2.62 -12.87 -15.23
C TRP A 185 -2.96 -14.16 -14.49
N GLU A 186 -4.24 -14.39 -14.22
CA GLU A 186 -4.73 -15.63 -13.62
C GLU A 186 -4.37 -16.84 -14.49
N LYS A 187 -4.71 -16.78 -15.78
CA LYS A 187 -4.47 -17.87 -16.73
C LYS A 187 -3.00 -18.14 -17.04
N LYS A 188 -2.16 -17.10 -17.15
CA LYS A 188 -0.76 -17.23 -17.58
C LYS A 188 0.21 -17.49 -16.44
N ILE A 189 -0.08 -17.02 -15.23
CA ILE A 189 0.90 -16.95 -14.14
C ILE A 189 0.36 -17.67 -12.89
N GLY A 190 -0.89 -18.17 -12.90
CA GLY A 190 -1.49 -18.88 -11.76
C GLY A 190 -1.63 -17.98 -10.53
N LYS A 191 -1.95 -16.69 -10.74
CA LYS A 191 -2.18 -15.74 -9.64
C LYS A 191 -3.58 -15.92 -9.08
N ASN A 192 -3.67 -15.84 -7.74
CA ASN A 192 -4.97 -15.78 -7.09
C ASN A 192 -5.54 -14.36 -7.21
N LEU A 193 -6.69 -14.25 -7.85
CA LEU A 193 -7.46 -13.00 -7.92
C LEU A 193 -8.66 -13.12 -7.00
N GLU A 194 -8.95 -12.05 -6.28
CA GLU A 194 -10.16 -11.97 -5.45
C GLU A 194 -10.75 -10.56 -5.46
N VAL A 195 -12.03 -10.48 -5.15
CA VAL A 195 -12.71 -9.21 -4.94
C VAL A 195 -12.55 -8.83 -3.47
N LEU A 196 -11.81 -7.75 -3.23
CA LEU A 196 -11.68 -7.11 -1.93
C LEU A 196 -12.46 -5.78 -1.99
N GLU A 197 -13.72 -5.84 -1.68
CA GLU A 197 -14.59 -4.67 -1.65
C GLU A 197 -14.09 -3.60 -0.68
N ASN A 198 -14.61 -2.38 -0.82
CA ASN A 198 -14.32 -1.34 0.15
C ASN A 198 -14.89 -1.70 1.51
N TRP A 199 -14.08 -1.57 2.52
CA TRP A 199 -14.48 -1.78 3.91
C TRP A 199 -14.51 -0.46 4.68
N LEU A 200 -15.30 -0.46 5.74
CA LEU A 200 -15.30 0.55 6.78
C LEU A 200 -15.12 -0.18 8.12
N GLY A 201 -14.39 0.44 9.03
CA GLY A 201 -14.34 -0.04 10.41
C GLY A 201 -15.71 0.04 11.06
N LYS A 202 -15.91 -0.70 12.15
CA LYS A 202 -17.13 -0.59 12.96
C LYS A 202 -17.34 0.87 13.36
N PRO A 203 -18.53 1.46 13.10
CA PRO A 203 -18.79 2.81 13.56
C PRO A 203 -18.66 2.86 15.09
N SER A 204 -17.97 3.88 15.61
CA SER A 204 -18.04 4.13 17.05
C SER A 204 -19.48 4.50 17.37
N GLU A 205 -20.08 3.82 18.34
CA GLU A 205 -21.36 4.21 18.91
C GLU A 205 -21.20 5.54 19.67
N LEU A 206 -21.10 6.64 18.94
CA LEU A 206 -21.24 7.94 19.53
C LEU A 206 -22.73 8.19 19.77
N PRO A 207 -23.15 8.52 20.98
CA PRO A 207 -24.53 8.88 21.22
C PRO A 207 -24.88 10.07 20.32
N CYS A 208 -25.89 9.90 19.47
CA CYS A 208 -26.36 11.00 18.64
C CYS A 208 -27.04 12.02 19.54
N SER A 209 -26.39 13.15 19.76
CA SER A 209 -26.94 14.26 20.54
C SER A 209 -27.82 15.24 19.72
N ILE A 210 -28.03 14.92 18.44
CA ILE A 210 -28.85 15.76 17.54
C ILE A 210 -30.31 15.42 17.74
N ASN A 211 -31.05 16.33 18.35
CA ASN A 211 -32.48 16.22 18.51
C ASN A 211 -33.17 16.81 17.26
N LEU A 212 -33.60 15.96 16.33
CA LEU A 212 -34.25 16.34 15.07
C LEU A 212 -35.70 16.79 15.25
N SER A 213 -36.22 16.89 16.48
CA SER A 213 -37.63 17.26 16.77
C SER A 213 -37.90 18.77 16.83
N GLN A 214 -36.98 19.63 16.41
CA GLN A 214 -37.14 21.09 16.41
C GLN A 214 -36.79 21.71 15.06
N SER A 215 -37.39 21.20 13.98
CA SER A 215 -37.41 21.92 12.70
C SER A 215 -38.82 21.95 12.15
#